data_efaeb5ed508b5e379a3c15150b303242
#
_entry.id   efaeb5ed508b5e379a3c15150b303242
#
_cell.length_a   1.000
_cell.length_b   1.000
_cell.length_c   1.000
_cell.angle_alpha   90.00
_cell.angle_beta   90.00
_cell.angle_gamma   90.00
#
_symmetry.space_group_name_H-M   'P 1'
#
loop_
_entity.id
_entity.type
_entity.pdbx_description
1 polymer ?
#
loop_
_entity_poly.entity_id
_entity_poly.type
_entity_poly.pdbx_seq_one_letter_code
_entity_poly.pdbx_strand_id
1 'polypeptide(L)'
;MTEKTGPAIDRSIYPMPMFVNLVSRDLDATQALYAAAGFVALATVPGRDGAPLLVHLRREKFQDILVIRGTSVSGSTTASFAAGDVDLVEVAKRLRAAGAEVTGPYDTSWFATDVAFTDADGNKIVLTAPRTVDQRQAREWVGGNITGDFEVPGRTPFNTDRQ
;
A
#
# COMPACT_ATOMS: atom_id res chain seq x y z
N MET A 1 -11.44 21.32 18.30
CA MET A 1 -10.43 20.45 17.63
C MET A 1 -11.10 19.12 17.33
N THR A 2 -11.51 18.90 16.11
CA THR A 2 -11.97 17.59 15.67
C THR A 2 -10.72 16.72 15.46
N GLU A 3 -10.47 15.78 16.35
CA GLU A 3 -9.53 14.68 16.09
C GLU A 3 -10.00 14.01 14.81
N LYS A 4 -9.20 14.12 13.77
CA LYS A 4 -9.34 13.33 12.58
C LYS A 4 -8.93 11.92 12.97
N THR A 5 -9.90 11.14 13.48
CA THR A 5 -9.71 9.72 13.71
C THR A 5 -9.35 9.10 12.36
N GLY A 6 -8.10 8.69 12.22
CA GLY A 6 -7.67 7.93 11.06
C GLY A 6 -8.53 6.67 10.92
N PRO A 7 -8.56 6.03 9.75
CA PRO A 7 -9.36 4.83 9.55
C PRO A 7 -9.05 3.80 10.63
N ALA A 8 -10.09 3.19 11.20
CA ALA A 8 -9.96 2.19 12.25
C ALA A 8 -9.17 1.00 11.70
N ILE A 9 -7.99 0.75 12.27
CA ILE A 9 -7.16 -0.39 11.92
C ILE A 9 -7.67 -1.63 12.65
N ASP A 10 -7.90 -2.70 11.90
CA ASP A 10 -8.17 -4.00 12.50
C ASP A 10 -6.89 -4.49 13.19
N ARG A 11 -6.96 -4.69 14.50
CA ARG A 11 -5.80 -5.09 15.31
C ARG A 11 -5.68 -6.57 15.55
N SER A 12 -6.55 -7.38 14.95
CA SER A 12 -6.41 -8.83 14.94
C SER A 12 -5.17 -9.22 14.14
N ILE A 13 -4.24 -9.96 14.73
CA ILE A 13 -3.04 -10.41 14.01
C ILE A 13 -3.40 -11.32 12.85
N TYR A 14 -4.41 -12.15 13.03
CA TYR A 14 -4.94 -13.04 12.00
C TYR A 14 -6.42 -12.72 11.68
N PRO A 15 -6.86 -12.91 10.45
CA PRO A 15 -6.10 -13.42 9.31
C PRO A 15 -5.18 -12.35 8.69
N MET A 16 -4.12 -12.80 8.02
CA MET A 16 -3.31 -12.03 7.08
C MET A 16 -3.45 -12.66 5.69
N PRO A 17 -4.51 -12.34 4.93
CA PRO A 17 -4.76 -12.97 3.63
C PRO A 17 -3.62 -12.80 2.63
N MET A 18 -2.92 -11.69 2.74
CA MET A 18 -1.72 -11.39 1.97
C MET A 18 -0.80 -10.48 2.79
N PHE A 19 0.49 -10.71 2.72
CA PHE A 19 1.49 -9.85 3.34
C PHE A 19 2.76 -9.82 2.51
N VAL A 20 3.55 -8.77 2.72
CA VAL A 20 4.85 -8.57 2.08
C VAL A 20 5.94 -8.71 3.12
N ASN A 21 7.00 -9.43 2.79
CA ASN A 21 8.21 -9.48 3.64
C ASN A 21 9.22 -8.45 3.13
N LEU A 22 9.66 -7.58 4.01
CA LEU A 22 10.73 -6.62 3.78
C LEU A 22 11.86 -6.86 4.76
N VAL A 23 13.06 -6.47 4.37
CA VAL A 23 14.24 -6.48 5.22
C VAL A 23 14.67 -5.06 5.54
N SER A 24 15.00 -4.80 6.80
CA SER A 24 15.48 -3.51 7.25
C SER A 24 16.68 -3.67 8.19
N ARG A 25 17.63 -2.78 8.06
CA ARG A 25 18.77 -2.68 8.98
C ARG A 25 18.40 -1.94 10.28
N ASP A 26 17.36 -1.12 10.23
CA ASP A 26 16.88 -0.31 11.35
C ASP A 26 15.36 -0.35 11.42
N LEU A 27 14.82 -1.24 12.29
CA LEU A 27 13.38 -1.43 12.43
C LEU A 27 12.69 -0.18 12.99
N ASP A 28 13.32 0.57 13.88
CA ASP A 28 12.72 1.77 14.48
C ASP A 28 12.58 2.89 13.44
N ALA A 29 13.62 3.12 12.66
CA ALA A 29 13.57 4.10 11.56
C ALA A 29 12.54 3.69 10.50
N THR A 30 12.46 2.41 10.17
CA THR A 30 11.47 1.89 9.22
C THR A 30 10.04 2.07 9.74
N GLN A 31 9.76 1.75 11.01
CA GLN A 31 8.45 1.98 11.61
C GLN A 31 8.03 3.46 11.54
N ALA A 32 8.94 4.37 11.88
CA ALA A 32 8.68 5.81 11.85
C ALA A 32 8.36 6.30 10.43
N LEU A 33 9.10 5.81 9.44
CA LEU A 33 8.85 6.14 8.03
C LEU A 33 7.50 5.62 7.54
N TYR A 34 7.21 4.34 7.80
CA TYR A 34 5.97 3.72 7.34
C TYR A 34 4.74 4.27 8.08
N ALA A 35 4.90 4.76 9.32
CA ALA A 35 3.83 5.49 10.00
C ALA A 35 3.40 6.75 9.24
N ALA A 36 4.32 7.43 8.55
CA ALA A 36 4.00 8.56 7.69
C ALA A 36 3.14 8.18 6.47
N ALA A 37 3.21 6.91 6.04
CA ALA A 37 2.36 6.34 5.00
C ALA A 37 1.04 5.76 5.54
N GLY A 38 0.83 5.80 6.84
CA GLY A 38 -0.38 5.32 7.51
C GLY A 38 -0.32 3.89 8.03
N PHE A 39 0.84 3.26 8.06
CA PHE A 39 1.02 1.95 8.69
C PHE A 39 1.13 2.08 10.21
N VAL A 40 0.58 1.11 10.91
CA VAL A 40 0.63 0.99 12.38
C VAL A 40 1.35 -0.30 12.75
N ALA A 41 2.25 -0.23 13.72
CA ALA A 41 2.88 -1.43 14.26
C ALA A 41 1.87 -2.20 15.14
N LEU A 42 1.54 -3.43 14.76
CA LEU A 42 0.65 -4.30 15.51
C LEU A 42 1.41 -5.18 16.50
N ALA A 43 2.55 -5.69 16.11
CA ALA A 43 3.30 -6.64 16.92
C ALA A 43 4.81 -6.52 16.63
N THR A 44 5.59 -6.83 17.64
CA THR A 44 7.05 -6.94 17.56
C THR A 44 7.46 -8.30 18.09
N VAL A 45 8.26 -9.03 17.33
CA VAL A 45 8.81 -10.32 17.74
C VAL A 45 10.27 -10.12 18.11
N PRO A 46 10.68 -10.49 19.35
CA PRO A 46 12.07 -10.38 19.78
C PRO A 46 12.94 -11.48 19.14
N GLY A 47 14.17 -11.15 18.87
CA GLY A 47 15.20 -12.12 18.52
C GLY A 47 15.79 -12.81 19.74
N ARG A 48 16.72 -13.73 19.52
CA ARG A 48 17.44 -14.45 20.60
C ARG A 48 18.29 -13.52 21.47
N ASP A 49 18.69 -12.39 20.94
CA ASP A 49 19.42 -11.32 21.62
C ASP A 49 18.52 -10.39 22.46
N GLY A 50 17.20 -10.64 22.45
CA GLY A 50 16.20 -9.80 23.12
C GLY A 50 15.84 -8.52 22.36
N ALA A 51 16.61 -8.14 21.34
CA ALA A 51 16.28 -7.01 20.49
C ALA A 51 15.18 -7.38 19.47
N PRO A 52 14.40 -6.40 18.96
CA PRO A 52 13.40 -6.66 17.93
C PRO A 52 14.01 -7.37 16.71
N LEU A 53 13.39 -8.45 16.27
CA LEU A 53 13.76 -9.20 15.08
C LEU A 53 12.80 -8.96 13.93
N LEU A 54 11.51 -8.83 14.23
CA LEU A 54 10.46 -8.64 13.24
C LEU A 54 9.42 -7.68 13.79
N VAL A 55 8.91 -6.81 12.91
CA VAL A 55 7.76 -5.95 13.20
C VAL A 55 6.66 -6.22 12.18
N HIS A 56 5.43 -6.43 12.67
CA HIS A 56 4.24 -6.52 11.84
C HIS A 56 3.61 -5.14 11.73
N LEU A 57 3.61 -4.59 10.53
CA LEU A 57 2.97 -3.32 10.18
C LEU A 57 1.67 -3.59 9.42
N ARG A 58 0.62 -2.85 9.75
CA ARG A 58 -0.67 -2.91 9.03
C ARG A 58 -1.17 -1.52 8.68
N ARG A 59 -1.68 -1.39 7.46
CA ARG A 59 -2.46 -0.24 7.01
C ARG A 59 -3.84 -0.73 6.59
N GLU A 60 -4.89 -0.05 7.03
CA GLU A 60 -6.28 -0.44 6.78
C GLU A 60 -6.59 -1.89 7.20
N LYS A 61 -7.44 -2.59 6.45
CA LYS A 61 -7.66 -4.03 6.63
C LYS A 61 -6.77 -4.80 5.67
N PHE A 62 -5.90 -5.64 6.24
CA PHE A 62 -5.14 -6.64 5.52
C PHE A 62 -4.10 -6.11 4.52
N GLN A 63 -3.66 -4.87 4.66
CA GLN A 63 -2.44 -4.38 4.02
C GLN A 63 -1.27 -4.62 4.98
N ASP A 64 -0.72 -5.83 4.96
CA ASP A 64 0.23 -6.31 5.95
C ASP A 64 1.66 -6.34 5.41
N ILE A 65 2.59 -5.87 6.21
CA ILE A 65 4.02 -5.93 5.96
C ILE A 65 4.70 -6.56 7.19
N LEU A 66 5.50 -7.58 6.97
CA LEU A 66 6.41 -8.12 7.97
C LEU A 66 7.83 -7.60 7.68
N VAL A 67 8.34 -6.73 8.53
CA VAL A 67 9.68 -6.17 8.40
C VAL A 67 10.63 -6.95 9.28
N ILE A 68 11.61 -7.59 8.68
CA ILE A 68 12.60 -8.43 9.36
C ILE A 68 13.92 -7.67 9.45
N ARG A 69 14.52 -7.66 10.64
CA ARG A 69 15.86 -7.10 10.85
C ARG A 69 16.90 -7.93 10.10
N GLY A 70 17.69 -7.26 9.28
CA GLY A 70 18.76 -7.89 8.52
C GLY A 70 19.44 -6.94 7.57
N THR A 71 20.40 -7.47 6.82
CA THR A 71 21.04 -6.72 5.74
C THR A 71 20.19 -6.84 4.48
N SER A 72 19.67 -5.70 3.99
CA SER A 72 18.89 -5.70 2.76
C SER A 72 19.79 -5.86 1.55
N VAL A 73 19.30 -6.62 0.57
CA VAL A 73 19.85 -6.62 -0.79
C VAL A 73 18.92 -5.74 -1.61
N SER A 74 19.45 -4.67 -2.18
CA SER A 74 18.69 -3.80 -3.08
C SER A 74 18.05 -4.66 -4.18
N GLY A 75 16.73 -4.71 -4.21
CA GLY A 75 15.95 -5.53 -5.15
C GLY A 75 15.04 -4.69 -6.03
N SER A 76 14.52 -5.32 -7.08
CA SER A 76 13.54 -4.72 -7.99
C SER A 76 12.10 -4.85 -7.50
N THR A 77 11.89 -5.34 -6.29
CA THR A 77 10.56 -5.59 -5.74
C THR A 77 9.86 -4.29 -5.40
N THR A 78 8.64 -4.15 -5.88
CA THR A 78 7.72 -3.06 -5.53
C THR A 78 6.47 -3.66 -4.94
N ALA A 79 6.04 -3.17 -3.78
CA ALA A 79 4.74 -3.51 -3.21
C ALA A 79 3.77 -2.35 -3.43
N SER A 80 2.61 -2.65 -4.00
CA SER A 80 1.56 -1.66 -4.26
C SER A 80 0.35 -1.94 -3.37
N PHE A 81 -0.16 -0.90 -2.74
CA PHE A 81 -1.32 -0.96 -1.87
C PHE A 81 -2.39 0.03 -2.33
N ALA A 82 -3.66 -0.39 -2.24
CA ALA A 82 -4.76 0.55 -2.41
C ALA A 82 -4.66 1.67 -1.35
N ALA A 83 -4.73 2.91 -1.79
CA ALA A 83 -4.55 4.06 -0.89
C ALA A 83 -5.70 4.24 0.11
N GLY A 84 -6.91 3.77 -0.25
CA GLY A 84 -8.11 4.05 0.54
C GLY A 84 -8.52 5.52 0.42
N ASP A 85 -9.23 6.01 1.42
CA ASP A 85 -9.77 7.39 1.45
C ASP A 85 -8.76 8.42 1.98
N VAL A 86 -7.49 8.33 1.56
CA VAL A 86 -6.46 9.27 1.99
C VAL A 86 -6.16 10.31 0.91
N ASP A 87 -5.77 11.50 1.34
CA ASP A 87 -5.23 12.51 0.45
C ASP A 87 -3.77 12.19 0.12
N LEU A 88 -3.51 11.77 -1.12
CA LEU A 88 -2.17 11.40 -1.57
C LEU A 88 -1.19 12.58 -1.58
N VAL A 89 -1.67 13.82 -1.72
CA VAL A 89 -0.81 15.01 -1.61
C VAL A 89 -0.29 15.15 -0.18
N GLU A 90 -1.16 14.99 0.81
CA GLU A 90 -0.77 15.07 2.22
C GLU A 90 0.11 13.88 2.64
N VAL A 91 -0.15 12.69 2.11
CA VAL A 91 0.73 11.52 2.33
C VAL A 91 2.13 11.79 1.77
N ALA A 92 2.23 12.30 0.56
CA ALA A 92 3.53 12.64 -0.06
C ALA A 92 4.31 13.67 0.77
N LYS A 93 3.63 14.70 1.31
CA LYS A 93 4.25 15.69 2.20
C LYS A 93 4.81 15.05 3.47
N ARG A 94 4.02 14.20 4.13
CA ARG A 94 4.46 13.50 5.34
C ARG A 94 5.66 12.58 5.09
N LEU A 95 5.65 11.86 3.98
CA LEU A 95 6.75 10.98 3.59
C LEU A 95 8.03 11.77 3.32
N ARG A 96 7.94 12.90 2.63
CA ARG A 96 9.10 13.79 2.40
C ARG A 96 9.62 14.37 3.71
N ALA A 97 8.72 14.80 4.59
CA ALA A 97 9.10 15.29 5.91
C ALA A 97 9.75 14.20 6.78
N ALA A 98 9.39 12.95 6.59
CA ALA A 98 10.02 11.79 7.24
C ALA A 98 11.34 11.34 6.58
N GLY A 99 11.80 12.05 5.55
CA GLY A 99 13.08 11.80 4.88
C GLY A 99 13.07 10.77 3.77
N ALA A 100 11.89 10.33 3.30
CA ALA A 100 11.79 9.39 2.20
C ALA A 100 12.08 10.05 0.84
N GLU A 101 12.61 9.26 -0.06
CA GLU A 101 12.60 9.59 -1.49
C GLU A 101 11.19 9.31 -2.04
N VAL A 102 10.50 10.37 -2.51
CA VAL A 102 9.09 10.31 -2.90
C VAL A 102 8.90 10.76 -4.33
N THR A 103 8.16 9.96 -5.10
CA THR A 103 7.69 10.30 -6.44
C THR A 103 6.17 10.47 -6.40
N GLY A 104 5.67 11.55 -6.95
CA GLY A 104 4.23 11.81 -7.05
C GLY A 104 3.68 12.79 -6.01
N PRO A 105 2.34 12.95 -5.98
CA PRO A 105 1.35 12.18 -6.75
C PRO A 105 1.51 12.32 -8.26
N TYR A 106 1.31 11.25 -9.02
CA TYR A 106 1.30 11.25 -10.47
C TYR A 106 0.17 10.37 -11.04
N ASP A 107 -0.34 10.76 -12.19
CA ASP A 107 -1.37 10.00 -12.88
C ASP A 107 -0.76 8.89 -13.72
N THR A 108 -1.33 7.69 -13.59
CA THR A 108 -0.89 6.51 -14.35
C THR A 108 -1.72 6.33 -15.61
N SER A 109 -1.19 5.58 -16.57
CA SER A 109 -1.90 5.22 -17.80
C SER A 109 -3.06 4.23 -17.58
N TRP A 110 -3.14 3.63 -16.40
CA TRP A 110 -4.23 2.72 -16.01
C TRP A 110 -5.28 3.37 -15.11
N PHE A 111 -5.43 4.69 -15.24
CA PHE A 111 -6.50 5.48 -14.61
C PHE A 111 -6.46 5.50 -13.08
N ALA A 112 -5.27 5.51 -12.53
CA ALA A 112 -5.04 5.70 -11.11
C ALA A 112 -4.12 6.89 -10.85
N THR A 113 -4.09 7.36 -9.60
CA THR A 113 -3.08 8.29 -9.09
C THR A 113 -2.22 7.56 -8.08
N ASP A 114 -0.92 7.64 -8.23
CA ASP A 114 0.05 6.94 -7.41
C ASP A 114 0.96 7.91 -6.64
N VAL A 115 1.33 7.51 -5.43
CA VAL A 115 2.47 8.03 -4.69
C VAL A 115 3.42 6.87 -4.42
N ALA A 116 4.65 6.98 -4.85
CA ALA A 116 5.68 5.98 -4.60
C ALA A 116 6.73 6.55 -3.64
N PHE A 117 7.25 5.72 -2.76
CA PHE A 117 8.41 6.05 -1.94
C PHE A 117 9.37 4.87 -1.83
N THR A 118 10.64 5.19 -1.64
CA THR A 118 11.69 4.22 -1.37
C THR A 118 12.21 4.45 0.03
N ASP A 119 12.31 3.39 0.82
CA ASP A 119 12.88 3.45 2.16
C ASP A 119 14.43 3.41 2.13
N ALA A 120 15.05 3.56 3.31
CA ALA A 120 16.51 3.58 3.43
C ALA A 120 17.17 2.25 3.04
N ASP A 121 16.41 1.16 2.98
CA ASP A 121 16.87 -0.18 2.61
C ASP A 121 16.61 -0.52 1.13
N GLY A 122 16.07 0.43 0.36
CA GLY A 122 15.80 0.25 -1.07
C GLY A 122 14.47 -0.45 -1.38
N ASN A 123 13.60 -0.66 -0.39
CA ASN A 123 12.27 -1.18 -0.62
C ASN A 123 11.38 -0.10 -1.22
N LYS A 124 10.70 -0.42 -2.31
CA LYS A 124 9.77 0.50 -2.99
C LYS A 124 8.33 0.16 -2.68
N ILE A 125 7.60 1.16 -2.22
CA ILE A 125 6.17 1.06 -1.90
C ILE A 125 5.40 2.04 -2.76
N VAL A 126 4.25 1.62 -3.26
CA VAL A 126 3.32 2.46 -4.02
C VAL A 126 1.98 2.47 -3.31
N LEU A 127 1.43 3.65 -3.10
CA LEU A 127 0.03 3.84 -2.73
C LEU A 127 -0.72 4.30 -3.96
N THR A 128 -1.75 3.57 -4.34
CA THR A 128 -2.51 3.79 -5.57
C THR A 128 -3.99 4.05 -5.28
N ALA A 129 -4.55 5.05 -5.93
CA ALA A 129 -5.97 5.39 -5.83
C ALA A 129 -6.60 5.51 -7.23
N PRO A 130 -7.79 4.93 -7.47
CA PRO A 130 -8.47 5.11 -8.74
C PRO A 130 -8.89 6.57 -8.91
N ARG A 131 -8.72 7.13 -10.12
CA ARG A 131 -9.26 8.44 -10.47
C ARG A 131 -10.74 8.33 -10.74
N THR A 132 -11.54 8.88 -9.85
CA THR A 132 -13.01 8.79 -9.92
C THR A 132 -13.61 9.48 -11.15
N VAL A 133 -12.97 10.55 -11.61
CA VAL A 133 -13.40 11.30 -12.80
C VAL A 133 -13.23 10.51 -14.10
N ASP A 134 -12.32 9.55 -14.11
CA ASP A 134 -11.96 8.75 -15.29
C ASP A 134 -12.56 7.34 -15.27
N GLN A 135 -13.38 7.00 -14.29
CA GLN A 135 -13.90 5.63 -14.12
C GLN A 135 -14.66 5.09 -15.33
N ARG A 136 -15.41 5.96 -16.03
CA ARG A 136 -16.10 5.56 -17.26
C ARG A 136 -15.10 5.18 -18.36
N GLN A 137 -14.11 6.02 -18.58
CA GLN A 137 -13.07 5.78 -19.58
C GLN A 137 -12.22 4.55 -19.21
N ALA A 138 -11.92 4.37 -17.94
CA ALA A 138 -11.23 3.18 -17.44
C ALA A 138 -12.00 1.90 -17.74
N ARG A 139 -13.32 1.88 -17.50
CA ARG A 139 -14.18 0.72 -17.80
C ARG A 139 -14.25 0.43 -19.30
N GLU A 140 -14.36 1.48 -20.14
CA GLU A 140 -14.37 1.33 -21.59
C GLU A 140 -13.03 0.75 -22.08
N TRP A 141 -11.93 1.25 -21.56
CA TRP A 141 -10.61 0.78 -21.92
C TRP A 141 -10.38 -0.69 -21.51
N VAL A 142 -10.76 -1.06 -20.28
CA VAL A 142 -10.68 -2.44 -19.79
C VAL A 142 -11.50 -3.37 -20.65
N GLY A 143 -12.74 -3.00 -20.97
CA GLY A 143 -13.64 -3.81 -21.80
C GLY A 143 -13.19 -3.96 -23.25
N GLY A 144 -12.38 -3.05 -23.77
CA GLY A 144 -11.88 -3.07 -25.13
C GLY A 144 -10.47 -3.64 -25.32
N ASN A 145 -9.65 -3.66 -24.27
CA ASN A 145 -8.22 -3.97 -24.40
C ASN A 145 -7.74 -5.15 -23.54
N ILE A 146 -8.50 -5.53 -22.51
CA ILE A 146 -8.11 -6.62 -21.63
C ILE A 146 -8.96 -7.85 -21.95
N THR A 147 -8.31 -8.99 -22.07
CA THR A 147 -8.96 -10.27 -22.31
C THR A 147 -8.82 -11.19 -21.09
N GLY A 148 -9.84 -11.98 -20.81
CA GLY A 148 -9.85 -12.91 -19.69
C GLY A 148 -11.26 -13.09 -19.12
N ASP A 149 -11.39 -13.96 -18.15
CA ASP A 149 -12.62 -14.18 -17.40
C ASP A 149 -12.62 -13.26 -16.15
N PHE A 150 -13.18 -12.07 -16.31
CA PHE A 150 -13.21 -11.06 -15.24
C PHE A 150 -14.47 -10.19 -15.35
N GLU A 151 -14.88 -9.62 -14.22
CA GLU A 151 -15.99 -8.68 -14.16
C GLU A 151 -15.48 -7.23 -14.17
N VAL A 152 -16.12 -6.39 -14.96
CA VAL A 152 -15.88 -4.94 -14.94
C VAL A 152 -16.86 -4.29 -13.98
N PRO A 153 -16.43 -3.66 -12.90
CA PRO A 153 -17.32 -3.01 -11.93
C PRO A 153 -18.26 -2.01 -12.61
N GLY A 154 -19.57 -2.10 -12.30
CA GLY A 154 -20.60 -1.19 -12.83
C GLY A 154 -21.12 -1.55 -14.22
N ARG A 155 -20.71 -2.69 -14.82
CA ARG A 155 -21.45 -3.28 -15.93
C ARG A 155 -22.50 -4.26 -15.38
N THR A 156 -23.74 -4.09 -15.78
CA THR A 156 -24.78 -5.13 -15.62
C THR A 156 -24.31 -6.35 -16.42
N PRO A 157 -24.36 -7.58 -15.88
CA PRO A 157 -24.06 -8.78 -16.65
C PRO A 157 -24.89 -8.74 -17.93
N PHE A 158 -24.27 -8.93 -19.06
CA PHE A 158 -25.00 -9.14 -20.30
C PHE A 158 -25.82 -10.39 -20.13
N ASN A 159 -27.14 -10.23 -20.17
CA ASN A 159 -28.08 -11.34 -20.22
C ASN A 159 -27.74 -12.18 -21.47
N THR A 160 -27.12 -13.34 -21.28
CA THR A 160 -26.87 -14.32 -22.34
C THR A 160 -28.14 -15.13 -22.60
N ASP A 161 -29.30 -14.46 -22.73
CA ASP A 161 -30.51 -15.04 -23.33
C ASP A 161 -30.56 -14.58 -24.78
N ARG A 162 -29.81 -15.24 -25.62
CA ARG A 162 -30.17 -15.43 -27.04
C ARG A 162 -29.93 -16.88 -27.41
N GLN A 163 -31.05 -17.53 -27.55
CA GLN A 163 -31.28 -18.79 -28.26
C GLN A 163 -30.58 -18.84 -29.62
#